data_49ef1ed646a49befb2c787fe91c8bbfc
#
_entry.id   49ef1ed646a49befb2c787fe91c8bbfc
#
_cell.length_a   1.000
_cell.length_b   1.000
_cell.length_c   1.000
_cell.angle_alpha   90.00
_cell.angle_beta   90.00
_cell.angle_gamma   90.00
#
_symmetry.space_group_name_H-M   'P 1'
#
loop_
_entity.id
_entity.type
_entity.pdbx_description
1 polymer ?
#
loop_
_entity_poly.entity_id
_entity_poly.type
_entity_poly.pdbx_seq_one_letter_code
_entity_poly.pdbx_strand_id
1 'polypeptide(L)'
;MYFMLGSVSFEPVDLTDFNETHAADFAEHAVLKGKPRLQAMGEKLTELNFAIRLHHTLGGVERRYQELLGAKSKQAALPLIIGRGKYKGNFVITDISSVTLFTDKLGNALCREMNISLREFVGDIEESPLGAALNIGGNSLLGSILPAGAVKALSQVKETVQKGAELFNQGRQIIDSVRDTVAVVRQLSDDPAAALAYLPGILKNLDGAIGNFGELTGMRDLLEGMHKVLPAASDLARESAGIYDDLMSMKDSLTRGKQSGGADWNNWFKPADSALDDINERIDNAAAPVAEMTAWVVLRKDEDVIDDTTDRT
;
A
#
# COMPACT_ATOMS: atom_id res chain seq x y z
N MET A 1 -12.05 1.61 3.40
CA MET A 1 -12.06 2.01 1.96
C MET A 1 -10.65 2.51 1.68
N TYR A 2 -9.88 1.82 0.86
CA TYR A 2 -8.48 2.17 0.60
C TYR A 2 -8.36 2.88 -0.74
N PHE A 3 -7.42 3.81 -0.81
CA PHE A 3 -6.86 4.33 -2.03
C PHE A 3 -5.40 3.90 -2.07
N MET A 4 -4.99 3.18 -3.10
CA MET A 4 -3.63 2.67 -3.21
C MET A 4 -3.06 3.02 -4.58
N LEU A 5 -1.87 3.62 -4.59
CA LEU A 5 -1.10 3.93 -5.79
C LEU A 5 0.25 3.20 -5.69
N GLY A 6 0.38 2.12 -6.43
CA GLY A 6 1.53 1.23 -6.31
C GLY A 6 1.62 0.63 -4.90
N SER A 7 2.75 0.84 -4.22
CA SER A 7 2.98 0.40 -2.84
C SER A 7 2.45 1.38 -1.77
N VAL A 8 2.06 2.60 -2.18
CA VAL A 8 1.63 3.63 -1.23
C VAL A 8 0.12 3.55 -1.01
N SER A 9 -0.29 3.29 0.22
CA SER A 9 -1.69 3.28 0.62
C SER A 9 -2.08 4.58 1.31
N PHE A 10 -3.28 5.07 1.00
CA PHE A 10 -3.88 6.24 1.60
C PHE A 10 -5.20 5.86 2.26
N GLU A 11 -5.50 6.48 3.40
CA GLU A 11 -6.83 6.39 3.99
C GLU A 11 -7.79 7.36 3.31
N PRO A 12 -9.11 7.13 3.34
CA PRO A 12 -10.08 8.06 2.79
C PRO A 12 -10.02 9.46 3.42
N VAL A 13 -9.60 9.53 4.67
CA VAL A 13 -9.41 10.79 5.40
C VAL A 13 -8.21 11.59 4.90
N ASP A 14 -7.22 10.91 4.31
CA ASP A 14 -6.07 11.57 3.66
C ASP A 14 -6.47 12.25 2.34
N LEU A 15 -7.51 11.76 1.67
CA LEU A 15 -7.95 12.25 0.36
C LEU A 15 -8.92 13.41 0.54
N THR A 16 -8.49 14.62 0.17
CA THR A 16 -9.30 15.85 0.30
C THR A 16 -10.02 16.21 -1.00
N ASP A 17 -9.47 15.84 -2.14
CA ASP A 17 -10.07 16.06 -3.45
C ASP A 17 -9.65 14.97 -4.43
N PHE A 18 -10.55 14.60 -5.35
CA PHE A 18 -10.30 13.64 -6.41
C PHE A 18 -11.04 14.04 -7.67
N ASN A 19 -10.29 14.35 -8.72
CA ASN A 19 -10.80 14.74 -10.02
C ASN A 19 -10.31 13.77 -11.10
N GLU A 20 -11.24 13.30 -11.93
CA GLU A 20 -10.98 12.38 -13.02
C GLU A 20 -11.45 13.02 -14.34
N THR A 21 -10.54 13.11 -15.31
CA THR A 21 -10.80 13.74 -16.62
C THR A 21 -10.68 12.69 -17.71
N HIS A 22 -11.79 12.42 -18.38
CA HIS A 22 -11.85 11.63 -19.60
C HIS A 22 -12.13 12.54 -20.78
N ALA A 23 -11.33 12.48 -21.83
CA ALA A 23 -11.49 13.30 -23.01
C ALA A 23 -11.35 12.45 -24.28
N ALA A 24 -12.02 12.87 -25.34
CA ALA A 24 -11.91 12.27 -26.66
C ALA A 24 -11.49 13.32 -27.69
N ASP A 25 -10.73 12.91 -28.70
CA ASP A 25 -10.34 13.75 -29.82
C ASP A 25 -11.31 13.60 -30.98
N PHE A 26 -11.72 14.74 -31.54
CA PHE A 26 -12.52 14.83 -32.75
C PHE A 26 -11.87 15.76 -33.77
N ALA A 27 -11.75 15.30 -35.00
CA ALA A 27 -11.41 16.18 -36.12
C ALA A 27 -12.67 16.90 -36.61
N GLU A 28 -12.57 18.20 -36.80
CA GLU A 28 -13.65 19.03 -37.34
C GLU A 28 -13.42 19.30 -38.81
N HIS A 29 -14.35 18.84 -39.64
CA HIS A 29 -14.30 19.06 -41.09
C HIS A 29 -15.25 20.20 -41.48
N ALA A 30 -14.69 21.29 -41.96
CA ALA A 30 -15.46 22.40 -42.47
C ALA A 30 -16.22 21.98 -43.75
N VAL A 31 -17.50 22.42 -43.87
CA VAL A 31 -18.34 22.22 -45.04
C VAL A 31 -18.70 23.57 -45.63
N LEU A 32 -18.90 23.64 -46.96
CA LEU A 32 -19.20 24.88 -47.66
C LEU A 32 -20.51 25.55 -47.21
N LYS A 33 -21.45 24.77 -46.66
CA LYS A 33 -22.74 25.27 -46.16
C LYS A 33 -23.24 24.36 -45.05
N GLY A 34 -23.63 24.93 -43.90
CA GLY A 34 -24.15 24.21 -42.75
C GLY A 34 -23.14 24.09 -41.61
N LYS A 35 -23.42 23.18 -40.64
CA LYS A 35 -22.53 22.93 -39.50
C LYS A 35 -21.40 21.98 -39.91
N PRO A 36 -20.19 22.17 -39.38
CA PRO A 36 -19.09 21.26 -39.66
C PRO A 36 -19.40 19.84 -39.17
N ARG A 37 -18.74 18.86 -39.77
CA ARG A 37 -18.86 17.45 -39.38
C ARG A 37 -17.71 17.05 -38.43
N LEU A 38 -18.03 16.31 -37.40
CA LEU A 38 -17.06 15.72 -36.46
C LEU A 38 -16.72 14.29 -36.87
N GLN A 39 -15.44 13.97 -36.85
CA GLN A 39 -14.91 12.63 -37.03
C GLN A 39 -14.22 12.22 -35.73
N ALA A 40 -14.58 11.08 -35.16
CA ALA A 40 -13.90 10.55 -33.98
C ALA A 40 -12.45 10.17 -34.34
N MET A 41 -11.51 10.65 -33.53
CA MET A 41 -10.06 10.40 -33.70
C MET A 41 -9.53 9.41 -32.65
N GLY A 42 -10.24 9.20 -31.53
CA GLY A 42 -9.88 8.31 -30.47
C GLY A 42 -10.10 8.91 -29.08
N GLU A 43 -9.85 8.13 -28.07
CA GLU A 43 -9.89 8.56 -26.67
C GLU A 43 -8.50 9.06 -26.23
N LYS A 44 -8.48 10.09 -25.39
CA LYS A 44 -7.26 10.55 -24.74
C LYS A 44 -6.99 9.73 -23.49
N LEU A 45 -5.71 9.66 -23.12
CA LEU A 45 -5.31 9.05 -21.85
C LEU A 45 -6.03 9.75 -20.69
N THR A 46 -6.57 8.97 -19.77
CA THR A 46 -7.22 9.48 -18.56
C THR A 46 -6.23 10.26 -17.70
N GLU A 47 -6.65 11.42 -17.25
CA GLU A 47 -5.88 12.24 -16.31
C GLU A 47 -6.61 12.26 -14.97
N LEU A 48 -5.84 12.04 -13.89
CA LEU A 48 -6.33 12.07 -12.52
C LEU A 48 -5.56 13.12 -11.73
N ASN A 49 -6.29 13.94 -10.99
CA ASN A 49 -5.71 14.89 -10.05
C ASN A 49 -6.35 14.64 -8.69
N PHE A 50 -5.53 14.52 -7.67
CA PHE A 50 -6.04 14.39 -6.33
C PHE A 50 -5.18 15.13 -5.32
N ALA A 51 -5.85 15.68 -4.32
CA ALA A 51 -5.24 16.31 -3.17
C ALA A 51 -5.29 15.36 -1.97
N ILE A 52 -4.16 15.22 -1.31
CA ILE A 52 -4.04 14.42 -0.09
C ILE A 52 -3.44 15.27 1.03
N ARG A 53 -3.84 14.96 2.26
CA ARG A 53 -3.27 15.56 3.45
C ARG A 53 -2.70 14.48 4.35
N LEU A 54 -1.39 14.30 4.28
CA LEU A 54 -0.67 13.37 5.14
C LEU A 54 -0.54 13.96 6.55
N HIS A 55 -0.96 13.21 7.55
CA HIS A 55 -0.84 13.59 8.95
C HIS A 55 -0.13 12.49 9.74
N HIS A 56 0.73 12.87 10.70
CA HIS A 56 1.55 11.95 11.47
C HIS A 56 0.75 10.90 12.25
N THR A 57 -0.49 11.22 12.66
CA THR A 57 -1.37 10.26 13.35
C THR A 57 -1.89 9.14 12.47
N LEU A 58 -1.80 9.32 11.13
CA LEU A 58 -2.28 8.36 10.13
C LEU A 58 -1.14 7.62 9.43
N GLY A 59 0.11 7.83 9.89
CA GLY A 59 1.32 7.17 9.41
C GLY A 59 2.45 8.13 9.08
N GLY A 60 3.62 7.58 8.73
CA GLY A 60 4.85 8.35 8.48
C GLY A 60 4.72 9.28 7.27
N VAL A 61 4.64 10.60 7.54
CA VAL A 61 4.44 11.64 6.53
C VAL A 61 5.61 11.68 5.55
N GLU A 62 6.83 11.73 6.06
CA GLU A 62 8.03 11.88 5.24
C GLU A 62 8.30 10.63 4.40
N ARG A 63 8.10 9.45 4.95
CA ARG A 63 8.29 8.19 4.22
C ARG A 63 7.37 8.07 3.02
N ARG A 64 6.06 8.29 3.21
CA ARG A 64 5.07 8.26 2.12
C ARG A 64 5.39 9.30 1.04
N TYR A 65 5.86 10.47 1.45
CA TYR A 65 6.29 11.50 0.53
C TYR A 65 7.50 11.06 -0.31
N GLN A 66 8.52 10.48 0.31
CA GLN A 66 9.72 9.99 -0.37
C GLN A 66 9.42 8.81 -1.30
N GLU A 67 8.51 7.90 -0.91
CA GLU A 67 8.05 6.80 -1.76
C GLU A 67 7.40 7.33 -3.05
N LEU A 68 6.54 8.35 -2.95
CA LEU A 68 5.90 8.97 -4.12
C LEU A 68 6.93 9.70 -5.00
N LEU A 69 7.87 10.43 -4.42
CA LEU A 69 8.96 11.06 -5.15
C LEU A 69 9.84 10.03 -5.84
N GLY A 70 10.17 8.93 -5.16
CA GLY A 70 10.92 7.82 -5.73
C GLY A 70 10.22 7.18 -6.92
N ALA A 71 8.91 6.95 -6.82
CA ALA A 71 8.09 6.43 -7.92
C ALA A 71 8.03 7.39 -9.11
N LYS A 72 7.86 8.70 -8.85
CA LYS A 72 7.91 9.73 -9.90
C LYS A 72 9.27 9.75 -10.60
N SER A 73 10.37 9.73 -9.83
CA SER A 73 11.73 9.79 -10.39
C SER A 73 12.06 8.58 -11.26
N LYS A 74 11.52 7.42 -10.93
CA LYS A 74 11.66 6.19 -11.71
C LYS A 74 10.72 6.14 -12.90
N GLN A 75 9.79 7.11 -13.04
CA GLN A 75 8.73 7.09 -14.04
C GLN A 75 7.95 5.76 -14.05
N ALA A 76 7.76 5.18 -12.87
CA ALA A 76 7.15 3.88 -12.74
C ALA A 76 5.65 3.92 -13.06
N ALA A 77 5.18 2.94 -13.84
CA ALA A 77 3.76 2.70 -14.02
C ALA A 77 3.20 2.04 -12.76
N LEU A 78 2.30 2.73 -12.08
CA LEU A 78 1.76 2.34 -10.78
C LEU A 78 0.29 1.93 -10.93
N PRO A 79 -0.12 0.76 -10.42
CA PRO A 79 -1.52 0.38 -10.40
C PRO A 79 -2.28 1.28 -9.42
N LEU A 80 -3.43 1.80 -9.87
CA LEU A 80 -4.33 2.59 -9.06
C LEU A 80 -5.52 1.73 -8.64
N ILE A 81 -5.69 1.56 -7.33
CA ILE A 81 -6.76 0.78 -6.72
C ILE A 81 -7.56 1.68 -5.79
N ILE A 82 -8.88 1.72 -5.99
CA ILE A 82 -9.80 2.60 -5.24
C ILE A 82 -10.87 1.77 -4.54
N GLY A 83 -11.20 2.14 -3.31
CA GLY A 83 -12.33 1.59 -2.59
C GLY A 83 -12.12 0.15 -2.15
N ARG A 84 -13.03 -0.75 -2.48
CA ARG A 84 -13.01 -2.17 -2.12
C ARG A 84 -12.19 -3.02 -3.11
N GLY A 85 -11.13 -2.46 -3.70
CA GLY A 85 -10.30 -3.15 -4.67
C GLY A 85 -10.69 -2.91 -6.14
N LYS A 86 -11.35 -1.78 -6.45
CA LYS A 86 -11.63 -1.40 -7.84
C LYS A 86 -10.33 -0.91 -8.48
N TYR A 87 -9.83 -1.69 -9.43
CA TYR A 87 -8.68 -1.31 -10.26
C TYR A 87 -9.11 -0.27 -11.30
N LYS A 88 -8.38 0.81 -11.40
CA LYS A 88 -8.64 1.91 -12.33
C LYS A 88 -7.71 1.92 -13.54
N GLY A 89 -6.65 1.15 -13.52
CA GLY A 89 -5.61 1.13 -14.55
C GLY A 89 -4.23 1.41 -13.97
N ASN A 90 -3.24 1.45 -14.85
CA ASN A 90 -1.88 1.86 -14.51
C ASN A 90 -1.70 3.35 -14.81
N PHE A 91 -1.06 4.05 -13.90
CA PHE A 91 -0.83 5.48 -14.01
C PHE A 91 0.62 5.81 -13.72
N VAL A 92 1.14 6.84 -14.38
CA VAL A 92 2.43 7.44 -14.05
C VAL A 92 2.18 8.76 -13.32
N ILE A 93 3.03 9.08 -12.35
CA ILE A 93 2.98 10.35 -11.65
C ILE A 93 3.65 11.39 -12.55
N THR A 94 2.88 12.37 -13.01
CA THR A 94 3.37 13.46 -13.86
C THR A 94 3.85 14.64 -13.02
N ASP A 95 3.14 14.97 -11.95
CA ASP A 95 3.48 16.06 -11.05
C ASP A 95 3.16 15.76 -9.61
N ILE A 96 3.98 16.29 -8.70
CA ILE A 96 3.75 16.30 -7.26
C ILE A 96 4.11 17.69 -6.75
N SER A 97 3.12 18.41 -6.24
CA SER A 97 3.34 19.61 -5.45
C SER A 97 3.01 19.35 -3.99
N SER A 98 3.78 19.93 -3.06
CA SER A 98 3.56 19.70 -1.64
C SER A 98 3.84 20.95 -0.81
N VAL A 99 3.04 21.12 0.25
CA VAL A 99 3.21 22.17 1.25
C VAL A 99 3.25 21.53 2.64
N THR A 100 4.30 21.78 3.41
CA THR A 100 4.36 21.38 4.80
C THR A 100 3.58 22.36 5.65
N LEU A 101 2.52 21.88 6.32
CA LEU A 101 1.65 22.72 7.14
C LEU A 101 2.16 22.86 8.56
N PHE A 102 2.66 21.77 9.14
CA PHE A 102 3.17 21.75 10.52
C PHE A 102 4.46 20.94 10.59
N THR A 103 5.39 21.41 11.41
CA THR A 103 6.64 20.75 11.74
C THR A 103 6.80 20.56 13.23
N ASP A 104 7.57 19.58 13.64
CA ASP A 104 8.03 19.45 15.02
C ASP A 104 9.17 20.46 15.33
N LYS A 105 9.69 20.43 16.55
CA LYS A 105 10.80 21.30 16.99
C LYS A 105 12.12 21.02 16.26
N LEU A 106 12.23 19.89 15.60
CA LEU A 106 13.42 19.46 14.85
C LEU A 106 13.29 19.73 13.34
N GLY A 107 12.10 20.23 12.91
CA GLY A 107 11.84 20.50 11.50
C GLY A 107 11.23 19.32 10.73
N ASN A 108 10.91 18.19 11.39
CA ASN A 108 10.22 17.08 10.73
C ASN A 108 8.77 17.43 10.40
N ALA A 109 8.30 17.06 9.21
CA ALA A 109 6.95 17.33 8.79
C ALA A 109 5.93 16.49 9.57
N LEU A 110 5.06 17.14 10.34
CA LEU A 110 3.93 16.51 11.06
C LEU A 110 2.68 16.45 10.20
N CYS A 111 2.51 17.43 9.32
CA CYS A 111 1.38 17.48 8.38
C CYS A 111 1.85 18.07 7.06
N ARG A 112 1.51 17.39 5.97
CA ARG A 112 1.86 17.82 4.61
C ARG A 112 0.65 17.68 3.71
N GLU A 113 0.33 18.75 3.01
CA GLU A 113 -0.67 18.75 1.95
C GLU A 113 0.03 18.59 0.60
N MET A 114 -0.55 17.74 -0.25
CA MET A 114 0.05 17.39 -1.54
C MET A 114 -1.03 17.36 -2.62
N ASN A 115 -0.68 17.87 -3.80
CA ASN A 115 -1.45 17.65 -5.01
C ASN A 115 -0.64 16.73 -5.93
N ILE A 116 -1.27 15.67 -6.40
CA ILE A 116 -0.65 14.66 -7.25
C ILE A 116 -1.43 14.59 -8.55
N SER A 117 -0.73 14.75 -9.67
CA SER A 117 -1.27 14.55 -11.01
C SER A 117 -0.78 13.24 -11.58
N LEU A 118 -1.71 12.44 -12.05
CA LEU A 118 -1.46 11.16 -12.69
C LEU A 118 -1.94 11.19 -14.14
N ARG A 119 -1.27 10.44 -14.98
CA ARG A 119 -1.71 10.18 -16.35
C ARG A 119 -1.73 8.69 -16.59
N GLU A 120 -2.77 8.23 -17.27
CA GLU A 120 -2.92 6.83 -17.65
C GLU A 120 -1.70 6.34 -18.45
N PHE A 121 -1.22 5.17 -18.11
CA PHE A 121 -0.13 4.52 -18.83
C PHE A 121 -0.69 3.35 -19.64
N VAL A 122 -0.61 3.49 -20.97
CA VAL A 122 -0.97 2.47 -21.95
C VAL A 122 0.31 2.08 -22.70
N GLY A 123 0.93 0.98 -22.31
CA GLY A 123 2.17 0.50 -22.91
C GLY A 123 2.56 -0.87 -22.39
N ASP A 124 3.57 -1.48 -23.00
CA ASP A 124 4.11 -2.74 -22.55
C ASP A 124 4.82 -2.55 -21.19
N ILE A 125 4.34 -3.27 -20.19
CA ILE A 125 4.81 -3.16 -18.80
C ILE A 125 6.02 -4.10 -18.56
N GLU A 126 6.79 -4.39 -19.61
CA GLU A 126 7.83 -5.42 -19.58
C GLU A 126 9.02 -5.14 -18.64
N GLU A 127 9.20 -3.91 -18.15
CA GLU A 127 10.40 -3.52 -17.37
C GLU A 127 10.14 -3.22 -15.88
N SER A 128 8.91 -3.36 -15.38
CA SER A 128 8.66 -3.17 -13.95
C SER A 128 8.56 -4.53 -13.25
N PRO A 129 8.97 -4.64 -11.98
CA PRO A 129 8.71 -5.86 -11.17
C PRO A 129 7.22 -6.24 -11.15
N LEU A 130 6.34 -5.24 -11.29
CA LEU A 130 4.90 -5.43 -11.45
C LEU A 130 4.56 -5.95 -12.86
N GLY A 131 5.27 -5.54 -13.90
CA GLY A 131 5.09 -6.00 -15.28
C GLY A 131 5.38 -7.47 -15.46
N ALA A 132 6.40 -7.99 -14.75
CA ALA A 132 6.68 -9.43 -14.74
C ALA A 132 5.55 -10.24 -14.07
N ALA A 133 4.94 -9.71 -13.03
CA ALA A 133 3.78 -10.31 -12.37
C ALA A 133 2.51 -10.24 -13.25
N LEU A 134 2.37 -9.17 -14.04
CA LEU A 134 1.26 -8.97 -14.98
C LEU A 134 1.40 -9.86 -16.22
N ASN A 135 2.63 -10.12 -16.71
CA ASN A 135 2.88 -11.00 -17.84
C ASN A 135 2.59 -12.50 -17.55
N ILE A 136 2.54 -12.89 -16.28
CA ILE A 136 2.07 -14.24 -15.90
C ILE A 136 0.57 -14.40 -16.20
N GLY A 137 -0.19 -13.30 -16.32
CA GLY A 137 -1.61 -13.28 -16.71
C GLY A 137 -1.88 -13.02 -18.20
N GLY A 138 -0.87 -12.62 -18.98
CA GLY A 138 -1.03 -12.10 -20.35
C GLY A 138 -1.31 -13.13 -21.45
N ASN A 139 -1.45 -14.42 -21.12
CA ASN A 139 -1.93 -15.46 -22.04
C ASN A 139 -3.07 -16.24 -21.39
N SER A 140 -4.19 -15.58 -21.12
CA SER A 140 -5.39 -16.23 -20.62
C SER A 140 -6.19 -16.95 -21.71
N LEU A 141 -5.54 -17.83 -22.45
CA LEU A 141 -6.24 -18.94 -23.12
C LEU A 141 -6.61 -20.06 -22.12
N LEU A 142 -6.33 -19.89 -20.83
CA LEU A 142 -6.61 -20.88 -19.79
C LEU A 142 -7.92 -20.60 -19.01
N GLY A 143 -8.54 -19.45 -19.17
CA GLY A 143 -9.76 -19.09 -18.44
C GLY A 143 -10.97 -19.91 -18.84
N SER A 144 -11.04 -20.42 -20.05
CA SER A 144 -12.24 -21.13 -20.58
C SER A 144 -12.23 -22.66 -20.39
N ILE A 145 -11.21 -23.25 -19.75
CA ILE A 145 -11.07 -24.71 -19.62
C ILE A 145 -10.81 -25.16 -18.18
N LEU A 146 -11.06 -24.33 -17.16
CA LEU A 146 -10.80 -24.75 -15.78
C LEU A 146 -11.97 -25.56 -15.22
N PRO A 147 -11.73 -26.77 -14.65
CA PRO A 147 -12.76 -27.53 -13.94
C PRO A 147 -13.31 -26.73 -12.76
N ALA A 148 -14.58 -26.95 -12.40
CA ALA A 148 -15.26 -26.25 -11.29
C ALA A 148 -14.48 -26.29 -9.94
N GLY A 149 -13.63 -27.28 -9.73
CA GLY A 149 -12.70 -27.36 -8.58
C GLY A 149 -11.55 -26.34 -8.63
N ALA A 150 -11.12 -25.93 -9.82
CA ALA A 150 -10.05 -24.94 -9.98
C ALA A 150 -10.58 -23.50 -9.76
N VAL A 151 -11.83 -23.23 -10.13
CA VAL A 151 -12.51 -21.95 -9.87
C VAL A 151 -12.65 -21.73 -8.35
N LYS A 152 -13.00 -22.78 -7.60
CA LYS A 152 -13.12 -22.71 -6.14
C LYS A 152 -11.76 -22.51 -5.45
N ALA A 153 -10.69 -23.11 -5.98
CA ALA A 153 -9.33 -22.89 -5.50
C ALA A 153 -8.85 -21.45 -5.77
N LEU A 154 -9.24 -20.89 -6.93
CA LEU A 154 -8.91 -19.52 -7.30
C LEU A 154 -9.60 -18.49 -6.40
N SER A 155 -10.88 -18.69 -6.06
CA SER A 155 -11.60 -17.80 -5.14
C SER A 155 -10.98 -17.82 -3.72
N GLN A 156 -10.54 -18.98 -3.24
CA GLN A 156 -9.84 -19.09 -1.97
C GLN A 156 -8.49 -18.37 -1.97
N VAL A 157 -7.72 -18.47 -3.07
CA VAL A 157 -6.46 -17.72 -3.23
C VAL A 157 -6.72 -16.23 -3.18
N LYS A 158 -7.75 -15.75 -3.88
CA LYS A 158 -8.14 -14.34 -3.92
C LYS A 158 -8.51 -13.80 -2.54
N GLU A 159 -9.35 -14.52 -1.80
CA GLU A 159 -9.75 -14.15 -0.43
C GLU A 159 -8.53 -14.11 0.52
N THR A 160 -7.65 -15.11 0.41
CA THR A 160 -6.41 -15.18 1.21
C THR A 160 -5.48 -14.00 0.94
N VAL A 161 -5.29 -13.66 -0.34
CA VAL A 161 -4.46 -12.51 -0.75
C VAL A 161 -5.05 -11.19 -0.28
N GLN A 162 -6.36 -10.99 -0.45
CA GLN A 162 -7.04 -9.77 0.00
C GLN A 162 -6.92 -9.60 1.51
N LYS A 163 -7.18 -10.67 2.27
CA LYS A 163 -7.05 -10.63 3.73
C LYS A 163 -5.61 -10.38 4.16
N GLY A 164 -4.64 -11.02 3.52
CA GLY A 164 -3.22 -10.83 3.81
C GLY A 164 -2.76 -9.39 3.57
N ALA A 165 -3.15 -8.80 2.45
CA ALA A 165 -2.84 -7.41 2.12
C ALA A 165 -3.53 -6.42 3.09
N GLU A 166 -4.76 -6.70 3.50
CA GLU A 166 -5.48 -5.89 4.48
C GLU A 166 -4.79 -5.89 5.85
N LEU A 167 -4.47 -7.07 6.38
CA LEU A 167 -3.79 -7.21 7.67
C LEU A 167 -2.42 -6.54 7.67
N PHE A 168 -1.65 -6.71 6.59
CA PHE A 168 -0.36 -6.06 6.43
C PHE A 168 -0.49 -4.53 6.47
N ASN A 169 -1.42 -3.96 5.70
CA ASN A 169 -1.61 -2.51 5.65
C ASN A 169 -2.09 -1.94 6.99
N GLN A 170 -3.00 -2.63 7.69
CA GLN A 170 -3.44 -2.23 9.04
C GLN A 170 -2.29 -2.29 10.05
N GLY A 171 -1.52 -3.37 10.04
CA GLY A 171 -0.36 -3.52 10.90
C GLY A 171 0.70 -2.45 10.65
N ARG A 172 1.00 -2.16 9.39
CA ARG A 172 1.92 -1.10 8.96
C ARG A 172 1.53 0.27 9.48
N GLN A 173 0.25 0.65 9.36
CA GLN A 173 -0.24 1.94 9.87
C GLN A 173 -0.03 2.10 11.38
N ILE A 174 -0.28 1.02 12.14
CA ILE A 174 -0.06 1.04 13.57
C ILE A 174 1.43 1.20 13.89
N ILE A 175 2.31 0.51 13.16
CA ILE A 175 3.77 0.62 13.33
C ILE A 175 4.26 2.03 13.00
N ASP A 176 3.72 2.68 11.97
CA ASP A 176 4.03 4.07 11.66
C ASP A 176 3.72 5.00 12.86
N SER A 177 2.57 4.79 13.54
CA SER A 177 2.23 5.52 14.76
C SER A 177 3.16 5.21 15.94
N VAL A 178 3.59 3.96 16.08
CA VAL A 178 4.58 3.55 17.08
C VAL A 178 5.91 4.26 16.84
N ARG A 179 6.38 4.26 15.60
CA ARG A 179 7.63 4.91 15.20
C ARG A 179 7.63 6.40 15.54
N ASP A 180 6.55 7.12 15.22
CA ASP A 180 6.45 8.54 15.52
C ASP A 180 6.50 8.80 17.04
N THR A 181 5.86 7.96 17.84
CA THR A 181 5.91 8.05 19.29
C THR A 181 7.29 7.70 19.85
N VAL A 182 7.95 6.65 19.33
CA VAL A 182 9.31 6.27 19.72
C VAL A 182 10.32 7.37 19.37
N ALA A 183 10.14 8.07 18.26
CA ALA A 183 10.97 9.22 17.91
C ALA A 183 10.92 10.34 18.95
N VAL A 184 9.75 10.57 19.58
CA VAL A 184 9.62 11.48 20.71
C VAL A 184 10.31 10.93 21.94
N VAL A 185 10.10 9.66 22.27
CA VAL A 185 10.74 9.00 23.44
C VAL A 185 12.26 9.01 23.33
N ARG A 186 12.81 8.83 22.13
CA ARG A 186 14.27 8.89 21.88
C ARG A 186 14.91 10.21 22.33
N GLN A 187 14.15 11.31 22.28
CA GLN A 187 14.62 12.63 22.72
C GLN A 187 14.57 12.81 24.26
N LEU A 188 13.92 11.88 24.95
CA LEU A 188 13.77 11.92 26.42
C LEU A 188 14.80 11.03 27.13
N SER A 189 15.95 10.76 26.51
CA SER A 189 17.03 9.95 27.12
C SER A 189 17.52 10.51 28.46
N ASP A 190 17.48 11.84 28.61
CA ASP A 190 17.92 12.55 29.83
C ASP A 190 16.79 12.64 30.88
N ASP A 191 15.57 12.30 30.53
CA ASP A 191 14.39 12.26 31.42
C ASP A 191 13.60 10.96 31.22
N PRO A 192 14.10 9.81 31.72
CA PRO A 192 13.42 8.53 31.60
C PRO A 192 12.02 8.50 32.24
N ALA A 193 11.77 9.33 33.24
CA ALA A 193 10.47 9.42 33.90
C ALA A 193 9.41 10.02 32.95
N ALA A 194 9.78 11.05 32.19
CA ALA A 194 8.91 11.61 31.16
C ALA A 194 8.64 10.59 30.02
N ALA A 195 9.67 9.80 29.63
CA ALA A 195 9.55 8.75 28.63
C ALA A 195 8.52 7.67 29.03
N LEU A 196 8.44 7.31 30.31
CA LEU A 196 7.47 6.33 30.80
C LEU A 196 6.01 6.71 30.54
N ALA A 197 5.69 8.00 30.44
CA ALA A 197 4.33 8.46 30.15
C ALA A 197 3.84 8.02 28.76
N TYR A 198 4.74 7.78 27.81
CA TYR A 198 4.41 7.37 26.45
C TYR A 198 4.28 5.84 26.30
N LEU A 199 4.91 5.05 27.19
CA LEU A 199 4.94 3.59 27.07
C LEU A 199 3.55 2.92 27.02
N PRO A 200 2.53 3.33 27.79
CA PRO A 200 1.21 2.71 27.69
C PRO A 200 0.58 2.85 26.31
N GLY A 201 0.77 4.00 25.65
CA GLY A 201 0.28 4.24 24.30
C GLY A 201 1.01 3.37 23.26
N ILE A 202 2.35 3.31 23.35
CA ILE A 202 3.17 2.48 22.47
C ILE A 202 2.80 0.99 22.65
N LEU A 203 2.72 0.49 23.88
CA LEU A 203 2.37 -0.90 24.16
C LEU A 203 0.98 -1.28 23.62
N LYS A 204 0.00 -0.39 23.74
CA LYS A 204 -1.34 -0.60 23.17
C LYS A 204 -1.29 -0.70 21.64
N ASN A 205 -0.54 0.18 21.00
CA ASN A 205 -0.38 0.14 19.54
C ASN A 205 0.37 -1.12 19.10
N LEU A 206 1.43 -1.52 19.83
CA LEU A 206 2.13 -2.79 19.57
C LEU A 206 1.20 -4.00 19.69
N ASP A 207 0.29 -4.03 20.67
CA ASP A 207 -0.70 -5.11 20.79
C ASP A 207 -1.59 -5.19 19.54
N GLY A 208 -2.00 -4.06 18.98
CA GLY A 208 -2.75 -4.00 17.73
C GLY A 208 -1.94 -4.52 16.53
N ALA A 209 -0.68 -4.09 16.39
CA ALA A 209 0.20 -4.56 15.33
C ALA A 209 0.50 -6.06 15.46
N ILE A 210 0.80 -6.55 16.68
CA ILE A 210 1.00 -7.98 16.97
C ILE A 210 -0.25 -8.79 16.60
N GLY A 211 -1.45 -8.27 16.85
CA GLY A 211 -2.69 -8.93 16.44
C GLY A 211 -2.74 -9.12 14.91
N ASN A 212 -2.52 -8.06 14.15
CA ASN A 212 -2.58 -8.12 12.69
C ASN A 212 -1.48 -9.02 12.09
N PHE A 213 -0.23 -8.88 12.53
CA PHE A 213 0.86 -9.71 12.02
C PHE A 213 0.79 -11.15 12.57
N GLY A 214 0.19 -11.37 13.75
CA GLY A 214 -0.10 -12.69 14.28
C GLY A 214 -1.13 -13.45 13.43
N GLU A 215 -2.23 -12.79 13.03
CA GLU A 215 -3.17 -13.37 12.07
C GLU A 215 -2.50 -13.66 10.73
N LEU A 216 -1.67 -12.75 10.22
CA LEU A 216 -0.96 -12.93 8.97
C LEU A 216 0.04 -14.10 9.03
N THR A 217 0.75 -14.25 10.14
CA THR A 217 1.62 -15.39 10.42
C THR A 217 0.81 -16.70 10.53
N GLY A 218 -0.40 -16.65 11.10
CA GLY A 218 -1.34 -17.79 11.11
C GLY A 218 -1.81 -18.22 9.73
N MET A 219 -1.71 -17.35 8.72
CA MET A 219 -2.00 -17.66 7.31
C MET A 219 -0.77 -18.18 6.54
N ARG A 220 0.37 -18.38 7.19
CA ARG A 220 1.65 -18.74 6.57
C ARG A 220 1.55 -19.94 5.64
N ASP A 221 0.96 -21.04 6.11
CA ASP A 221 0.84 -22.27 5.31
C ASP A 221 0.03 -22.06 4.03
N LEU A 222 -1.00 -21.20 4.09
CA LEU A 222 -1.81 -20.84 2.93
C LEU A 222 -1.00 -19.98 1.94
N LEU A 223 -0.26 -19.00 2.45
CA LEU A 223 0.59 -18.12 1.64
C LEU A 223 1.75 -18.88 1.00
N GLU A 224 2.44 -19.73 1.75
CA GLU A 224 3.52 -20.59 1.24
C GLU A 224 3.00 -21.62 0.23
N GLY A 225 1.78 -22.16 0.45
CA GLY A 225 1.13 -23.08 -0.49
C GLY A 225 0.87 -22.46 -1.87
N MET A 226 0.78 -21.13 -1.96
CA MET A 226 0.55 -20.39 -3.19
C MET A 226 1.84 -20.06 -3.98
N HIS A 227 3.04 -20.38 -3.47
CA HIS A 227 4.32 -19.95 -4.04
C HIS A 227 4.49 -20.29 -5.52
N LYS A 228 3.90 -21.41 -6.01
CA LYS A 228 3.98 -21.82 -7.42
C LYS A 228 3.19 -20.91 -8.36
N VAL A 229 2.12 -20.29 -7.86
CA VAL A 229 1.20 -19.42 -8.61
C VAL A 229 1.52 -17.96 -8.36
N LEU A 230 1.97 -17.66 -7.14
CA LEU A 230 2.23 -16.31 -6.65
C LEU A 230 3.42 -16.33 -5.68
N PRO A 231 4.68 -16.26 -6.21
CA PRO A 231 5.89 -16.30 -5.39
C PRO A 231 5.92 -15.23 -4.29
N ALA A 232 5.39 -14.03 -4.59
CA ALA A 232 5.27 -12.92 -3.65
C ALA A 232 4.53 -13.27 -2.34
N ALA A 233 3.61 -14.26 -2.37
CA ALA A 233 2.91 -14.71 -1.17
C ALA A 233 3.86 -15.35 -0.14
N SER A 234 4.84 -16.11 -0.62
CA SER A 234 5.88 -16.72 0.23
C SER A 234 6.81 -15.66 0.84
N ASP A 235 7.15 -14.62 0.08
CA ASP A 235 7.96 -13.52 0.57
C ASP A 235 7.23 -12.71 1.63
N LEU A 236 5.94 -12.42 1.41
CA LEU A 236 5.09 -11.77 2.43
C LEU A 236 5.01 -12.63 3.71
N ALA A 237 4.83 -13.93 3.59
CA ALA A 237 4.76 -14.83 4.75
C ALA A 237 6.04 -14.79 5.59
N ARG A 238 7.21 -14.78 4.92
CA ARG A 238 8.52 -14.72 5.57
C ARG A 238 8.71 -13.39 6.30
N GLU A 239 8.51 -12.27 5.61
CA GLU A 239 8.70 -10.94 6.20
C GLU A 239 7.71 -10.69 7.34
N SER A 240 6.45 -11.13 7.21
CA SER A 240 5.43 -10.99 8.24
C SER A 240 5.76 -11.76 9.52
N ALA A 241 6.33 -12.95 9.39
CA ALA A 241 6.80 -13.71 10.55
C ALA A 241 7.94 -13.00 11.27
N GLY A 242 8.92 -12.45 10.52
CA GLY A 242 10.00 -11.66 11.11
C GLY A 242 9.49 -10.37 11.79
N ILE A 243 8.53 -9.66 11.17
CA ILE A 243 7.90 -8.48 11.79
C ILE A 243 7.21 -8.86 13.11
N TYR A 244 6.49 -9.99 13.13
CA TYR A 244 5.83 -10.46 14.34
C TYR A 244 6.84 -10.73 15.48
N ASP A 245 7.95 -11.41 15.20
CA ASP A 245 8.99 -11.73 16.18
C ASP A 245 9.66 -10.45 16.70
N ASP A 246 9.96 -9.48 15.82
CA ASP A 246 10.55 -8.20 16.18
C ASP A 246 9.58 -7.34 17.02
N LEU A 247 8.27 -7.35 16.71
CA LEU A 247 7.23 -6.69 17.51
C LEU A 247 7.15 -7.28 18.93
N MET A 248 7.23 -8.59 19.06
CA MET A 248 7.25 -9.26 20.37
C MET A 248 8.50 -8.86 21.17
N SER A 249 9.67 -8.85 20.52
CA SER A 249 10.94 -8.42 21.12
C SER A 249 10.90 -6.97 21.60
N MET A 250 10.35 -6.07 20.77
CA MET A 250 10.14 -4.67 21.11
C MET A 250 9.21 -4.51 22.31
N LYS A 251 8.06 -5.21 22.30
CA LYS A 251 7.10 -5.19 23.40
C LYS A 251 7.71 -5.65 24.73
N ASP A 252 8.49 -6.73 24.71
CA ASP A 252 9.17 -7.25 25.89
C ASP A 252 10.19 -6.25 26.44
N SER A 253 10.92 -5.58 25.57
CA SER A 253 11.89 -4.56 25.94
C SER A 253 11.23 -3.34 26.60
N LEU A 254 10.16 -2.82 25.99
CA LEU A 254 9.39 -1.70 26.56
C LEU A 254 8.68 -2.07 27.88
N THR A 255 8.21 -3.31 28.00
CA THR A 255 7.60 -3.83 29.23
C THR A 255 8.61 -3.86 30.37
N ARG A 256 9.85 -4.28 30.10
CA ARG A 256 10.96 -4.20 31.09
C ARG A 256 11.22 -2.76 31.51
N GLY A 257 11.23 -1.80 30.58
CA GLY A 257 11.37 -0.40 30.86
C GLY A 257 10.27 0.13 31.79
N LYS A 258 9.02 -0.25 31.54
CA LYS A 258 7.89 0.07 32.41
C LYS A 258 8.03 -0.52 33.81
N GLN A 259 8.46 -1.77 33.92
CA GLN A 259 8.64 -2.48 35.19
C GLN A 259 9.82 -1.93 36.02
N SER A 260 10.90 -1.49 35.37
CA SER A 260 12.06 -0.90 36.02
C SER A 260 11.87 0.57 36.41
N GLY A 261 10.71 1.15 36.14
CA GLY A 261 10.49 2.57 36.36
C GLY A 261 11.37 3.49 35.49
N GLY A 262 11.78 3.01 34.31
CA GLY A 262 12.66 3.73 33.40
C GLY A 262 14.14 3.60 33.71
N ALA A 263 14.53 2.87 34.78
CA ALA A 263 15.92 2.62 35.10
C ALA A 263 16.57 1.83 33.95
N ASP A 264 17.90 2.00 33.80
CA ASP A 264 18.70 1.30 32.81
C ASP A 264 18.23 1.51 31.37
N TRP A 265 18.08 2.76 30.96
CA TRP A 265 17.65 3.18 29.62
C TRP A 265 18.21 2.33 28.48
N ASN A 266 19.52 2.06 28.50
CA ASN A 266 20.17 1.28 27.47
C ASN A 266 19.73 -0.21 27.44
N ASN A 267 19.18 -0.75 28.51
CA ASN A 267 18.78 -2.14 28.61
C ASN A 267 17.36 -2.39 28.12
N TRP A 268 16.52 -1.37 28.04
CA TRP A 268 15.15 -1.51 27.56
C TRP A 268 14.86 -0.69 26.30
N PHE A 269 15.33 0.58 26.24
CA PHE A 269 15.00 1.44 25.10
C PHE A 269 15.81 1.07 23.86
N LYS A 270 17.14 0.91 24.01
CA LYS A 270 18.00 0.61 22.87
C LYS A 270 17.64 -0.68 22.12
N PRO A 271 17.32 -1.82 22.80
CA PRO A 271 16.81 -3.01 22.11
C PRO A 271 15.44 -2.79 21.46
N ALA A 272 14.56 -2.00 22.08
CA ALA A 272 13.27 -1.68 21.49
C ALA A 272 13.41 -0.80 20.23
N ASP A 273 14.33 0.14 20.25
CA ASP A 273 14.67 1.03 19.15
C ASP A 273 15.26 0.26 17.97
N SER A 274 16.20 -0.67 18.25
CA SER A 274 16.79 -1.55 17.23
C SER A 274 15.73 -2.47 16.60
N ALA A 275 14.85 -3.07 17.41
CA ALA A 275 13.75 -3.89 16.89
C ALA A 275 12.81 -3.09 15.99
N LEU A 276 12.57 -1.81 16.28
CA LEU A 276 11.78 -0.94 15.42
C LEU A 276 12.45 -0.67 14.07
N ASP A 277 13.78 -0.51 14.05
CA ASP A 277 14.52 -0.34 12.80
C ASP A 277 14.45 -1.63 11.95
N ASP A 278 14.59 -2.82 12.56
CA ASP A 278 14.43 -4.12 11.89
C ASP A 278 12.99 -4.29 11.34
N ILE A 279 11.96 -3.93 12.12
CA ILE A 279 10.56 -3.93 11.67
C ILE A 279 10.36 -3.04 10.43
N ASN A 280 10.93 -1.84 10.42
CA ASN A 280 10.80 -0.92 9.29
C ASN A 280 11.46 -1.50 8.02
N GLU A 281 12.65 -2.09 8.14
CA GLU A 281 13.32 -2.75 7.01
C GLU A 281 12.47 -3.89 6.43
N ARG A 282 11.89 -4.74 7.29
CA ARG A 282 11.00 -5.83 6.84
C ARG A 282 9.71 -5.34 6.21
N ILE A 283 9.13 -4.26 6.72
CA ILE A 283 7.95 -3.62 6.10
C ILE A 283 8.28 -3.14 4.70
N ASP A 284 9.44 -2.53 4.51
CA ASP A 284 9.86 -2.05 3.20
C ASP A 284 10.13 -3.22 2.23
N ASN A 285 10.72 -4.32 2.73
CA ASN A 285 10.91 -5.55 1.96
C ASN A 285 9.58 -6.22 1.57
N ALA A 286 8.57 -6.17 2.43
CA ALA A 286 7.25 -6.75 2.18
C ALA A 286 6.36 -5.89 1.27
N ALA A 287 6.67 -4.61 1.07
CA ALA A 287 5.83 -3.69 0.30
C ALA A 287 5.68 -4.12 -1.16
N ALA A 288 6.75 -4.55 -1.83
CA ALA A 288 6.71 -5.02 -3.20
C ALA A 288 5.92 -6.34 -3.36
N PRO A 289 6.15 -7.38 -2.53
CA PRO A 289 5.31 -8.58 -2.49
C PRO A 289 3.82 -8.29 -2.32
N VAL A 290 3.43 -7.41 -1.39
CA VAL A 290 2.03 -7.03 -1.17
C VAL A 290 1.43 -6.36 -2.40
N ALA A 291 2.17 -5.47 -3.05
CA ALA A 291 1.72 -4.81 -4.28
C ALA A 291 1.52 -5.82 -5.43
N GLU A 292 2.45 -6.74 -5.60
CA GLU A 292 2.36 -7.83 -6.60
C GLU A 292 1.13 -8.72 -6.36
N MET A 293 0.93 -9.16 -5.11
CA MET A 293 -0.22 -9.96 -4.71
C MET A 293 -1.54 -9.24 -4.98
N THR A 294 -1.62 -7.96 -4.65
CA THR A 294 -2.82 -7.16 -4.86
C THR A 294 -3.11 -6.97 -6.34
N ALA A 295 -2.09 -6.70 -7.16
CA ALA A 295 -2.22 -6.60 -8.61
C ALA A 295 -2.73 -7.91 -9.24
N TRP A 296 -2.20 -9.06 -8.78
CA TRP A 296 -2.64 -10.38 -9.25
C TRP A 296 -4.13 -10.64 -9.01
N VAL A 297 -4.66 -10.25 -7.84
CA VAL A 297 -6.09 -10.40 -7.51
C VAL A 297 -6.96 -9.50 -8.39
N VAL A 298 -6.52 -8.28 -8.63
CA VAL A 298 -7.32 -7.26 -9.34
C VAL A 298 -7.43 -7.59 -10.82
N LEU A 299 -6.35 -8.03 -11.45
CA LEU A 299 -6.31 -8.34 -12.89
C LEU A 299 -7.19 -9.53 -13.29
N ARG A 300 -7.50 -10.45 -12.35
CA ARG A 300 -8.36 -11.60 -12.60
C ARG A 300 -9.83 -11.36 -12.28
N LYS A 301 -10.21 -10.18 -11.82
CA LYS A 301 -11.58 -9.88 -11.41
C LYS A 301 -12.52 -9.67 -12.60
N ASP A 302 -12.00 -9.34 -13.76
CA ASP A 302 -12.78 -9.04 -14.95
C ASP A 302 -13.14 -10.29 -15.76
N GLU A 303 -12.47 -11.43 -15.52
CA GLU A 303 -12.75 -12.70 -16.20
C GLU A 303 -13.98 -13.43 -15.63
N ASP A 304 -14.33 -13.20 -14.35
CA ASP A 304 -15.45 -13.88 -13.68
C ASP A 304 -16.85 -13.30 -14.05
N VAL A 305 -16.90 -12.15 -14.78
CA VAL A 305 -18.17 -11.44 -15.07
C VAL A 305 -18.75 -11.78 -16.44
N ILE A 306 -18.00 -12.44 -17.33
CA ILE A 306 -18.42 -12.65 -18.72
C ILE A 306 -19.26 -13.92 -18.92
N ASP A 307 -19.34 -14.85 -17.95
CA ASP A 307 -19.90 -16.19 -18.17
C ASP A 307 -21.35 -16.40 -17.68
N ASP A 308 -22.05 -15.36 -17.17
CA ASP A 308 -23.43 -15.52 -16.63
C ASP A 308 -24.55 -14.95 -17.56
N THR A 309 -24.26 -14.64 -18.82
CA THR A 309 -25.26 -14.06 -19.75
C THR A 309 -25.60 -14.89 -21.00
N THR A 310 -25.07 -16.11 -21.17
CA THR A 310 -25.29 -16.90 -22.39
C THR A 310 -26.17 -18.12 -22.21
N ASP A 311 -26.88 -18.30 -21.09
CA ASP A 311 -27.81 -19.44 -20.95
C ASP A 311 -29.25 -19.00 -20.66
N ARG A 312 -29.83 -18.18 -21.57
CA ARG A 312 -31.26 -17.96 -21.70
C ARG A 312 -31.63 -17.67 -23.16
N THR A 313 -31.70 -18.70 -24.00
CA THR A 313 -32.64 -18.79 -25.13
C THR A 313 -33.03 -20.24 -25.36
#